data_43054d01fd810e841b839ff6eaa651c1
#
_entry.id   43054d01fd810e841b839ff6eaa651c1
#
_cell.length_a   1.000
_cell.length_b   1.000
_cell.length_c   1.000
_cell.angle_alpha   90.00
_cell.angle_beta   90.00
_cell.angle_gamma   90.00
#
_symmetry.space_group_name_H-M   'P 1'
#
loop_
_entity.id
_entity.type
_entity.pdbx_description
1 polymer ?
#
loop_
_entity_poly.entity_id
_entity_poly.type
_entity_poly.pdbx_seq_one_letter_code
_entity_poly.pdbx_strand_id
1 'polypeptide(L)'
;RYSSTSAVGGAVLSLAFGPEVFAEFLEGAAEEDKLAKNEDVMQNPAMLDALIGVYERNILGYPSTAVLPYSQALSRFPAHLQQLDMESNGKSVNRFGEPVDYPTGPVIFGEPGTNGQHSFYQLLHQGTDIVPLQFVGFKSSQIGTDVVIQDSTSQQKLCANVAAQIVAFACGKADENKNKNFEGGRP
;
A
#
# COMPACT_ATOMS: atom_id res chain seq x y z
N ARG A 1 -2.09 -15.27 9.34
CA ARG A 1 -2.63 -16.57 9.80
C ARG A 1 -2.42 -16.84 11.29
N TYR A 2 -1.28 -16.83 11.88
CA TYR A 2 -1.04 -17.04 13.31
C TYR A 2 -0.70 -15.73 14.03
N SER A 3 -1.37 -14.64 13.71
CA SER A 3 -1.06 -13.34 14.32
C SER A 3 -2.33 -12.56 14.66
N SER A 4 -2.51 -11.37 14.14
CA SER A 4 -3.50 -10.41 14.62
C SER A 4 -4.94 -10.93 14.65
N THR A 5 -5.39 -11.72 13.70
CA THR A 5 -6.76 -12.28 13.64
C THR A 5 -6.91 -13.61 14.38
N SER A 6 -5.84 -14.15 14.97
CA SER A 6 -5.86 -15.39 15.75
C SER A 6 -6.00 -15.14 17.27
N ALA A 7 -6.04 -16.22 18.04
CA ALA A 7 -6.05 -16.14 19.51
C ALA A 7 -4.84 -15.38 20.07
N VAL A 8 -3.69 -15.40 19.39
CA VAL A 8 -2.50 -14.64 19.78
C VAL A 8 -2.77 -13.14 19.72
N GLY A 9 -3.31 -12.66 18.60
CA GLY A 9 -3.75 -11.26 18.47
C GLY A 9 -4.93 -10.95 19.37
N GLY A 10 -5.90 -11.85 19.45
CA GLY A 10 -7.11 -11.68 20.29
C GLY A 10 -6.80 -11.42 21.74
N ALA A 11 -5.89 -12.17 22.34
CA ALA A 11 -5.50 -11.96 23.72
C ALA A 11 -4.81 -10.59 23.93
N VAL A 12 -3.80 -10.28 23.11
CA VAL A 12 -3.00 -9.06 23.26
C VAL A 12 -3.80 -7.80 22.89
N LEU A 13 -4.53 -7.83 21.78
CA LEU A 13 -5.29 -6.66 21.32
C LEU A 13 -6.49 -6.36 22.23
N SER A 14 -7.18 -7.40 22.72
CA SER A 14 -8.28 -7.21 23.65
C SER A 14 -7.81 -6.67 25.01
N LEU A 15 -6.63 -7.07 25.48
CA LEU A 15 -6.04 -6.51 26.69
C LEU A 15 -5.58 -5.05 26.51
N ALA A 16 -5.10 -4.71 25.34
CA ALA A 16 -4.58 -3.37 25.04
C ALA A 16 -5.67 -2.35 24.70
N PHE A 17 -6.70 -2.75 23.97
CA PHE A 17 -7.69 -1.84 23.37
C PHE A 17 -9.14 -2.15 23.75
N GLY A 18 -9.39 -3.27 24.39
CA GLY A 18 -10.73 -3.78 24.71
C GLY A 18 -11.20 -4.84 23.70
N PRO A 19 -12.07 -5.77 24.14
CA PRO A 19 -12.57 -6.85 23.28
C PRO A 19 -13.48 -6.34 22.17
N GLU A 20 -14.14 -5.20 22.36
CA GLU A 20 -15.01 -4.56 21.36
C GLU A 20 -14.18 -4.12 20.14
N VAL A 21 -13.04 -3.46 20.35
CA VAL A 21 -12.13 -3.03 19.26
C VAL A 21 -11.56 -4.24 18.52
N PHE A 22 -11.27 -5.33 19.22
CA PHE A 22 -10.85 -6.56 18.57
C PHE A 22 -11.97 -7.19 17.73
N ALA A 23 -13.23 -7.13 18.20
CA ALA A 23 -14.38 -7.59 17.44
C ALA A 23 -14.57 -6.77 16.15
N GLU A 24 -14.50 -5.44 16.21
CA GLU A 24 -14.53 -4.56 15.02
C GLU A 24 -13.40 -4.88 14.03
N PHE A 25 -12.21 -5.18 14.52
CA PHE A 25 -11.09 -5.61 13.68
C PHE A 25 -11.41 -6.93 12.94
N LEU A 26 -12.03 -7.90 13.63
CA LEU A 26 -12.46 -9.16 13.01
C LEU A 26 -13.62 -8.96 12.02
N GLU A 27 -14.52 -8.03 12.29
CA GLU A 27 -15.59 -7.66 11.33
C GLU A 27 -15.01 -7.14 10.03
N GLY A 28 -14.01 -6.26 10.08
CA GLY A 28 -13.31 -5.80 8.87
C GLY A 28 -12.67 -6.95 8.07
N ALA A 29 -12.03 -7.90 8.75
CA ALA A 29 -11.49 -9.09 8.10
C ALA A 29 -12.59 -9.96 7.48
N ALA A 30 -13.74 -10.09 8.15
CA ALA A 30 -14.89 -10.87 7.65
C ALA A 30 -15.57 -10.21 6.44
N GLU A 31 -15.57 -8.89 6.35
CA GLU A 31 -16.05 -8.18 5.16
C GLU A 31 -15.16 -8.48 3.94
N GLU A 32 -13.83 -8.43 4.11
CA GLU A 32 -12.90 -8.80 3.03
C GLU A 32 -13.04 -10.27 2.62
N ASP A 33 -13.24 -11.19 3.58
CA ASP A 33 -13.53 -12.60 3.30
C ASP A 33 -14.78 -12.80 2.43
N LYS A 34 -15.78 -11.93 2.55
CA LYS A 34 -16.98 -11.98 1.69
C LYS A 34 -16.66 -11.50 0.27
N LEU A 35 -15.90 -10.39 0.16
CA LEU A 35 -15.48 -9.84 -1.14
C LEU A 35 -14.56 -10.81 -1.87
N ALA A 36 -13.63 -11.46 -1.17
CA ALA A 36 -12.69 -12.44 -1.72
C ALA A 36 -13.36 -13.70 -2.29
N LYS A 37 -14.62 -13.95 -1.96
CA LYS A 37 -15.41 -15.06 -2.54
C LYS A 37 -16.13 -14.68 -3.84
N ASN A 38 -16.10 -13.41 -4.24
CA ASN A 38 -16.73 -12.96 -5.48
C ASN A 38 -15.92 -13.46 -6.69
N GLU A 39 -16.60 -14.12 -7.63
CA GLU A 39 -15.98 -14.64 -8.85
C GLU A 39 -15.72 -13.53 -9.89
N ASP A 40 -16.42 -12.40 -9.79
CA ASP A 40 -16.13 -11.23 -10.61
C ASP A 40 -14.89 -10.50 -10.08
N VAL A 41 -13.80 -10.56 -10.83
CA VAL A 41 -12.52 -9.93 -10.49
C VAL A 41 -12.66 -8.44 -10.19
N MET A 42 -13.54 -7.74 -10.90
CA MET A 42 -13.75 -6.29 -10.70
C MET A 42 -14.49 -5.97 -9.39
N GLN A 43 -15.09 -6.97 -8.75
CA GLN A 43 -15.78 -6.88 -7.46
C GLN A 43 -15.00 -7.58 -6.34
N ASN A 44 -13.79 -8.07 -6.64
CA ASN A 44 -12.94 -8.81 -5.71
C ASN A 44 -11.59 -8.09 -5.58
N PRO A 45 -11.47 -7.15 -4.64
CA PRO A 45 -10.27 -6.33 -4.50
C PRO A 45 -9.02 -7.18 -4.22
N ALA A 46 -9.11 -8.24 -3.44
CA ALA A 46 -8.00 -9.12 -3.15
C ALA A 46 -7.48 -9.84 -4.41
N MET A 47 -8.38 -10.34 -5.26
CA MET A 47 -8.02 -11.00 -6.52
C MET A 47 -7.47 -9.98 -7.53
N LEU A 48 -8.09 -8.81 -7.61
CA LEU A 48 -7.64 -7.75 -8.52
C LEU A 48 -6.23 -7.27 -8.17
N ASP A 49 -5.96 -7.00 -6.88
CA ASP A 49 -4.64 -6.58 -6.41
C ASP A 49 -3.58 -7.66 -6.68
N ALA A 50 -3.90 -8.92 -6.41
CA ALA A 50 -3.00 -10.04 -6.70
C ALA A 50 -2.68 -10.17 -8.20
N LEU A 51 -3.67 -10.00 -9.08
CA LEU A 51 -3.47 -10.06 -10.53
C LEU A 51 -2.63 -8.88 -11.04
N ILE A 52 -2.84 -7.68 -10.50
CA ILE A 52 -2.01 -6.51 -10.80
C ILE A 52 -0.56 -6.78 -10.36
N GLY A 53 -0.34 -7.28 -9.15
CA GLY A 53 0.99 -7.61 -8.65
C GLY A 53 1.72 -8.66 -9.50
N VAL A 54 1.01 -9.71 -9.95
CA VAL A 54 1.57 -10.69 -10.90
C VAL A 54 1.90 -10.05 -12.24
N TYR A 55 1.03 -9.19 -12.76
CA TYR A 55 1.29 -8.48 -14.00
C TYR A 55 2.53 -7.59 -13.90
N GLU A 56 2.62 -6.78 -12.85
CA GLU A 56 3.75 -5.89 -12.60
C GLU A 56 5.06 -6.66 -12.41
N ARG A 57 5.03 -7.72 -11.60
CA ARG A 57 6.23 -8.47 -11.25
C ARG A 57 6.68 -9.45 -12.34
N ASN A 58 5.75 -10.21 -12.92
CA ASN A 58 6.07 -11.31 -13.80
C ASN A 58 6.00 -10.95 -15.29
N ILE A 59 5.14 -10.00 -15.68
CA ILE A 59 5.00 -9.58 -17.08
C ILE A 59 5.83 -8.33 -17.36
N LEU A 60 5.69 -7.28 -16.53
CA LEU A 60 6.44 -6.04 -16.71
C LEU A 60 7.86 -6.10 -16.11
N GLY A 61 8.13 -7.05 -15.23
CA GLY A 61 9.45 -7.29 -14.65
C GLY A 61 9.86 -6.29 -13.56
N TYR A 62 8.92 -5.57 -12.95
CA TYR A 62 9.24 -4.59 -11.91
C TYR A 62 9.69 -5.30 -10.62
N PRO A 63 10.90 -5.00 -10.12
CA PRO A 63 11.46 -5.74 -9.00
C PRO A 63 10.98 -5.26 -7.62
N SER A 64 10.31 -4.13 -7.56
CA SER A 64 9.92 -3.48 -6.30
C SER A 64 8.55 -2.84 -6.40
N THR A 65 7.91 -2.63 -5.24
CA THR A 65 6.64 -1.93 -5.10
C THR A 65 6.71 -1.01 -3.88
N ALA A 66 6.26 0.23 -4.01
CA ALA A 66 6.19 1.17 -2.90
C ALA A 66 4.76 1.28 -2.37
N VAL A 67 4.60 1.11 -1.05
CA VAL A 67 3.32 1.26 -0.35
C VAL A 67 3.35 2.53 0.48
N LEU A 68 2.45 3.45 0.17
CA LEU A 68 2.48 4.84 0.63
C LEU A 68 1.22 5.15 1.47
N PRO A 69 1.22 4.80 2.77
CA PRO A 69 0.09 5.06 3.64
C PRO A 69 0.05 6.55 4.05
N TYR A 70 -1.03 7.24 3.72
CA TYR A 70 -1.28 8.61 4.17
C TYR A 70 -2.03 8.59 5.52
N SER A 71 -1.42 7.93 6.47
CA SER A 71 -1.87 7.84 7.86
C SER A 71 -0.71 7.43 8.76
N GLN A 72 -0.50 8.15 9.85
CA GLN A 72 0.52 7.78 10.84
C GLN A 72 0.20 6.45 11.54
N ALA A 73 -1.08 6.12 11.69
CA ALA A 73 -1.52 4.84 12.26
C ALA A 73 -1.04 3.64 11.43
N LEU A 74 -0.82 3.83 10.12
CA LEU A 74 -0.30 2.82 9.20
C LEU A 74 1.20 2.93 8.95
N SER A 75 1.96 3.63 9.79
CA SER A 75 3.42 3.78 9.62
C SER A 75 4.17 2.45 9.52
N ARG A 76 3.67 1.40 10.15
CA ARG A 76 4.25 0.05 10.10
C ARG A 76 3.61 -0.87 9.04
N PHE A 77 2.66 -0.36 8.25
CA PHE A 77 1.98 -1.17 7.23
C PHE A 77 2.94 -1.68 6.13
N PRO A 78 3.85 -0.88 5.57
CA PRO A 78 4.85 -1.40 4.64
C PRO A 78 5.70 -2.53 5.26
N ALA A 79 6.14 -2.39 6.51
CA ALA A 79 6.90 -3.43 7.21
C ALA A 79 6.05 -4.69 7.48
N HIS A 80 4.74 -4.54 7.71
CA HIS A 80 3.82 -5.68 7.82
C HIS A 80 3.74 -6.44 6.48
N LEU A 81 3.64 -5.74 5.36
CA LEU A 81 3.62 -6.35 4.03
C LEU A 81 4.95 -7.02 3.65
N GLN A 82 6.08 -6.50 4.14
CA GLN A 82 7.37 -7.17 3.98
C GLN A 82 7.31 -8.58 4.58
N GLN A 83 6.79 -8.73 5.79
CA GLN A 83 6.62 -10.04 6.39
C GLN A 83 5.55 -10.87 5.67
N LEU A 84 4.43 -10.26 5.31
CA LEU A 84 3.32 -10.96 4.68
C LEU A 84 3.68 -11.50 3.30
N ASP A 85 4.31 -10.72 2.46
CA ASP A 85 4.61 -11.06 1.08
C ASP A 85 6.08 -11.51 0.88
N MET A 86 7.06 -10.70 1.26
CA MET A 86 8.47 -11.02 1.00
C MET A 86 8.92 -12.29 1.74
N GLU A 87 8.49 -12.50 2.98
CA GLU A 87 8.76 -13.74 3.71
C GLU A 87 8.01 -14.93 3.11
N SER A 88 6.74 -14.73 2.73
CA SER A 88 5.89 -15.83 2.24
C SER A 88 6.25 -16.24 0.81
N ASN A 89 6.44 -15.29 -0.08
CA ASN A 89 6.65 -15.50 -1.52
C ASN A 89 8.12 -15.38 -1.96
N GLY A 90 9.01 -14.88 -1.11
CA GLY A 90 10.43 -14.69 -1.40
C GLY A 90 11.22 -15.99 -1.42
N LYS A 91 10.79 -16.95 -2.27
CA LYS A 91 11.35 -18.29 -2.36
C LYS A 91 11.75 -18.62 -3.78
N SER A 92 12.90 -19.26 -3.96
CA SER A 92 13.42 -19.69 -5.26
C SER A 92 13.02 -21.12 -5.64
N VAL A 93 12.23 -21.79 -4.79
CA VAL A 93 11.79 -23.18 -5.01
C VAL A 93 10.29 -23.29 -4.76
N ASN A 94 9.66 -24.22 -5.47
CA ASN A 94 8.25 -24.60 -5.26
C ASN A 94 8.08 -25.52 -4.01
N ARG A 95 6.83 -25.95 -3.74
CA ARG A 95 6.53 -26.84 -2.61
C ARG A 95 7.23 -28.20 -2.63
N PHE A 96 7.77 -28.61 -3.75
CA PHE A 96 8.48 -29.87 -3.94
C PHE A 96 10.01 -29.72 -3.86
N GLY A 97 10.52 -28.50 -3.63
CA GLY A 97 11.94 -28.19 -3.58
C GLY A 97 12.59 -28.00 -4.95
N GLU A 98 11.81 -27.89 -6.01
CA GLU A 98 12.28 -27.66 -7.37
C GLU A 98 12.46 -26.17 -7.62
N PRO A 99 13.56 -25.74 -8.27
CA PRO A 99 13.77 -24.34 -8.64
C PRO A 99 12.61 -23.81 -9.50
N VAL A 100 12.20 -22.55 -9.24
CA VAL A 100 11.25 -21.84 -10.11
C VAL A 100 12.01 -20.99 -11.13
N ASP A 101 11.47 -20.86 -12.33
CA ASP A 101 12.05 -20.15 -13.47
C ASP A 101 11.39 -18.78 -13.71
N TYR A 102 10.64 -18.29 -12.74
CA TYR A 102 9.96 -16.99 -12.78
C TYR A 102 10.29 -16.16 -11.52
N PRO A 103 10.22 -14.82 -11.60
CA PRO A 103 10.37 -13.96 -10.44
C PRO A 103 9.27 -14.23 -9.41
N THR A 104 9.66 -14.36 -8.16
CA THR A 104 8.76 -14.41 -7.01
C THR A 104 8.60 -13.00 -6.41
N GLY A 105 7.99 -12.84 -5.26
CA GLY A 105 7.60 -11.56 -4.67
C GLY A 105 8.51 -10.35 -4.93
N PRO A 106 7.96 -9.13 -5.02
CA PRO A 106 8.73 -7.91 -5.17
C PRO A 106 9.42 -7.50 -3.88
N VAL A 107 10.37 -6.56 -3.96
CA VAL A 107 10.85 -5.83 -2.79
C VAL A 107 9.82 -4.78 -2.41
N ILE A 108 9.22 -4.91 -1.23
CA ILE A 108 8.24 -3.97 -0.70
C ILE A 108 8.94 -2.95 0.21
N PHE A 109 8.70 -1.68 -0.03
CA PHE A 109 9.14 -0.59 0.84
C PHE A 109 8.07 0.51 0.90
N GLY A 110 8.24 1.45 1.79
CA GLY A 110 7.34 2.60 1.85
C GLY A 110 7.43 3.32 3.19
N GLU A 111 6.86 4.50 3.20
CA GLU A 111 6.74 5.35 4.38
C GLU A 111 5.43 6.14 4.34
N PRO A 112 4.94 6.61 5.49
CA PRO A 112 3.77 7.47 5.52
C PRO A 112 3.96 8.76 4.71
N GLY A 113 2.96 9.11 3.92
CA GLY A 113 2.83 10.48 3.43
C GLY A 113 2.42 11.41 4.60
N THR A 114 2.93 12.62 4.66
CA THR A 114 3.75 13.31 3.65
C THR A 114 5.27 13.10 3.80
N ASN A 115 5.73 12.45 4.88
CA ASN A 115 7.16 12.30 5.18
C ASN A 115 7.94 11.60 4.06
N GLY A 116 7.40 10.54 3.50
CA GLY A 116 8.01 9.79 2.39
C GLY A 116 8.35 10.65 1.17
N GLN A 117 7.62 11.75 0.94
CA GLN A 117 7.89 12.69 -0.14
C GLN A 117 9.26 13.37 -0.03
N HIS A 118 9.79 13.49 1.18
CA HIS A 118 11.10 14.07 1.45
C HIS A 118 12.22 13.03 1.55
N SER A 119 11.92 11.77 1.25
CA SER A 119 12.85 10.66 1.33
C SER A 119 13.17 10.10 -0.06
N PHE A 120 12.26 9.39 -0.69
CA PHE A 120 12.52 8.64 -1.92
C PHE A 120 11.65 9.03 -3.12
N TYR A 121 10.73 9.98 -3.01
CA TYR A 121 9.85 10.36 -4.12
C TYR A 121 10.60 10.94 -5.32
N GLN A 122 11.76 11.56 -5.10
CA GLN A 122 12.60 12.01 -6.20
C GLN A 122 12.95 10.86 -7.17
N LEU A 123 13.34 9.70 -6.63
CA LEU A 123 13.62 8.51 -7.43
C LEU A 123 12.35 7.97 -8.10
N LEU A 124 11.22 7.97 -7.39
CA LEU A 124 9.95 7.50 -7.94
C LEU A 124 9.49 8.36 -9.13
N HIS A 125 9.66 9.69 -9.06
CA HIS A 125 9.27 10.60 -10.13
C HIS A 125 10.24 10.60 -11.32
N GLN A 126 11.54 10.59 -11.06
CA GLN A 126 12.57 10.91 -12.05
C GLN A 126 13.68 9.86 -12.17
N GLY A 127 13.62 8.78 -11.38
CA GLY A 127 14.58 7.69 -11.44
C GLY A 127 14.47 6.88 -12.74
N THR A 128 15.45 6.03 -12.99
CA THR A 128 15.51 5.15 -14.17
C THR A 128 14.62 3.93 -14.04
N ASP A 129 14.35 3.50 -12.80
CA ASP A 129 13.51 2.34 -12.53
C ASP A 129 12.06 2.76 -12.36
N ILE A 130 11.15 1.96 -12.91
CA ILE A 130 9.71 2.11 -12.64
C ILE A 130 9.37 1.30 -11.41
N VAL A 131 8.72 1.95 -10.46
CA VAL A 131 8.25 1.36 -9.21
C VAL A 131 6.74 1.53 -9.12
N PRO A 132 5.95 0.46 -9.15
CA PRO A 132 4.52 0.52 -8.85
C PRO A 132 4.23 1.15 -7.49
N LEU A 133 3.17 1.93 -7.42
CA LEU A 133 2.81 2.70 -6.23
C LEU A 133 1.41 2.32 -5.74
N GLN A 134 1.31 1.93 -4.47
CA GLN A 134 0.04 1.74 -3.79
C GLN A 134 -0.17 2.86 -2.77
N PHE A 135 -1.19 3.68 -2.98
CA PHE A 135 -1.58 4.74 -2.06
C PHE A 135 -2.71 4.27 -1.16
N VAL A 136 -2.54 4.42 0.15
CA VAL A 136 -3.57 4.11 1.14
C VAL A 136 -3.96 5.38 1.89
N GLY A 137 -5.22 5.77 1.81
CA GLY A 137 -5.73 6.99 2.45
C GLY A 137 -7.07 6.76 3.15
N PHE A 138 -7.42 7.68 4.04
CA PHE A 138 -8.69 7.68 4.77
C PHE A 138 -9.49 8.93 4.43
N LYS A 139 -10.79 8.79 4.25
CA LYS A 139 -11.71 9.92 4.01
C LYS A 139 -11.88 10.80 5.23
N SER A 140 -11.81 10.22 6.41
CA SER A 140 -12.04 10.88 7.69
C SER A 140 -10.84 10.70 8.62
N SER A 141 -10.65 11.66 9.55
CA SER A 141 -9.64 11.54 10.59
C SER A 141 -9.89 10.27 11.42
N GLN A 142 -8.81 9.54 11.71
CA GLN A 142 -8.83 8.37 12.60
C GLN A 142 -8.73 8.78 14.07
N ILE A 143 -8.46 10.06 14.32
CA ILE A 143 -8.42 10.67 15.66
C ILE A 143 -9.70 11.48 15.84
N GLY A 144 -10.39 11.34 16.98
CA GLY A 144 -11.72 11.92 17.20
C GLY A 144 -11.82 13.45 17.05
N THR A 145 -10.70 14.18 17.16
CA THR A 145 -10.63 15.63 16.91
C THR A 145 -9.60 15.91 15.84
N ASP A 146 -10.00 16.67 14.81
CA ASP A 146 -9.09 17.09 13.76
C ASP A 146 -8.78 18.60 13.89
N VAL A 147 -7.56 19.00 13.57
CA VAL A 147 -7.13 20.40 13.64
C VAL A 147 -7.62 21.15 12.41
N VAL A 148 -8.30 22.28 12.63
CA VAL A 148 -8.79 23.17 11.58
C VAL A 148 -7.86 24.38 11.48
N ILE A 149 -7.31 24.62 10.29
CA ILE A 149 -6.48 25.79 9.98
C ILE A 149 -6.89 26.30 8.60
N GLN A 150 -7.22 27.59 8.49
CA GLN A 150 -7.66 28.22 7.23
C GLN A 150 -8.84 27.46 6.59
N ASP A 151 -9.88 27.26 7.39
CA ASP A 151 -11.15 26.63 6.98
C ASP A 151 -11.04 25.19 6.43
N SER A 152 -9.92 24.51 6.66
CA SER A 152 -9.73 23.12 6.29
C SER A 152 -9.10 22.31 7.41
N THR A 153 -9.50 21.02 7.52
CA THR A 153 -8.96 20.10 8.51
C THR A 153 -7.60 19.55 8.07
N SER A 154 -6.81 19.04 9.00
CA SER A 154 -5.56 18.35 8.68
C SER A 154 -5.82 17.14 7.79
N GLN A 155 -6.89 16.38 8.03
CA GLN A 155 -7.27 15.24 7.20
C GLN A 155 -7.65 15.65 5.77
N GLN A 156 -8.39 16.74 5.59
CA GLN A 156 -8.70 17.27 4.25
C GLN A 156 -7.43 17.65 3.48
N LYS A 157 -6.47 18.29 4.15
CA LYS A 157 -5.17 18.62 3.54
C LYS A 157 -4.39 17.37 3.16
N LEU A 158 -4.41 16.35 4.00
CA LEU A 158 -3.77 15.08 3.73
C LEU A 158 -4.41 14.34 2.54
N CYS A 159 -5.75 14.33 2.46
CA CYS A 159 -6.48 13.77 1.31
C CYS A 159 -6.18 14.54 0.01
N ALA A 160 -6.14 15.86 0.07
CA ALA A 160 -5.77 16.68 -1.10
C ALA A 160 -4.34 16.41 -1.55
N ASN A 161 -3.43 16.20 -0.60
CA ASN A 161 -2.03 15.88 -0.90
C ASN A 161 -1.88 14.51 -1.57
N VAL A 162 -2.52 13.46 -1.06
CA VAL A 162 -2.46 12.14 -1.72
C VAL A 162 -3.05 12.17 -3.12
N ALA A 163 -4.19 12.86 -3.30
CA ALA A 163 -4.79 13.00 -4.62
C ALA A 163 -3.86 13.75 -5.60
N ALA A 164 -3.21 14.82 -5.14
CA ALA A 164 -2.24 15.56 -5.94
C ALA A 164 -1.04 14.69 -6.35
N GLN A 165 -0.52 13.84 -5.44
CA GLN A 165 0.57 12.93 -5.76
C GLN A 165 0.15 11.85 -6.76
N ILE A 166 -1.03 11.26 -6.61
CA ILE A 166 -1.57 10.29 -7.57
C ILE A 166 -1.62 10.91 -8.97
N VAL A 167 -2.17 12.12 -9.08
CA VAL A 167 -2.25 12.84 -10.37
C VAL A 167 -0.86 13.18 -10.90
N ALA A 168 0.06 13.65 -10.05
CA ALA A 168 1.41 13.99 -10.46
C ALA A 168 2.19 12.76 -10.98
N PHE A 169 2.05 11.61 -10.35
CA PHE A 169 2.66 10.37 -10.83
C PHE A 169 2.03 9.88 -12.14
N ALA A 170 0.70 9.89 -12.23
CA ALA A 170 0.00 9.39 -13.41
C ALA A 170 0.20 10.29 -14.65
N CYS A 171 0.07 11.61 -14.50
CA CYS A 171 0.06 12.56 -15.60
C CYS A 171 1.41 13.21 -15.86
N GLY A 172 2.28 13.28 -14.85
CA GLY A 172 3.50 14.07 -14.90
C GLY A 172 3.20 15.56 -14.96
N LYS A 173 4.19 16.33 -15.39
CA LYS A 173 4.10 17.77 -15.60
C LYS A 173 4.27 18.09 -17.08
N ALA A 174 3.33 18.80 -17.66
CA ALA A 174 3.48 19.38 -18.97
C ALA A 174 4.46 20.54 -18.88
N ASP A 175 5.67 20.38 -19.42
CA ASP A 175 6.66 21.47 -19.48
C ASP A 175 6.71 22.07 -20.87
N GLU A 176 6.24 23.30 -20.99
CA GLU A 176 6.42 24.10 -22.19
C GLU A 176 7.87 24.63 -22.31
N ASN A 177 8.64 24.62 -21.23
CA ASN A 177 10.00 25.13 -21.14
C ASN A 177 11.04 24.01 -21.04
N LYS A 178 11.00 22.99 -21.85
CA LYS A 178 12.03 21.92 -22.01
C LYS A 178 13.06 21.86 -20.87
N ASN A 179 12.56 21.65 -19.65
CA ASN A 179 13.42 21.48 -18.49
C ASN A 179 14.26 20.19 -18.71
N LYS A 180 15.50 20.19 -18.25
CA LYS A 180 16.42 19.06 -18.43
C LYS A 180 16.00 17.82 -17.61
N ASN A 181 15.01 17.96 -16.73
CA ASN A 181 14.52 16.91 -15.88
C ASN A 181 13.31 16.23 -16.53
N PHE A 182 13.32 14.92 -16.57
CA PHE A 182 12.15 14.15 -16.97
C PHE A 182 11.05 14.32 -15.91
N GLU A 183 9.92 14.85 -16.33
CA GLU A 183 8.74 15.05 -15.49
C GLU A 183 7.48 14.43 -16.13
N GLY A 184 7.67 13.45 -17.02
CA GLY A 184 6.59 12.70 -17.65
C GLY A 184 5.84 11.82 -16.65
N GLY A 185 4.55 11.62 -16.90
CA GLY A 185 3.74 10.71 -16.08
C GLY A 185 4.18 9.26 -16.22
N ARG A 186 3.85 8.48 -15.20
CA ARG A 186 4.06 7.02 -15.16
C ARG A 186 2.73 6.38 -14.74
N PRO A 187 1.76 6.30 -15.68
CA PRO A 187 0.43 5.75 -15.41
C PRO A 187 0.48 4.25 -15.09
#